data_2b63b51154051a6c64f739a56cf10896
#
_entry.id   2b63b51154051a6c64f739a56cf10896
#
_cell.length_a   1.000
_cell.length_b   1.000
_cell.length_c   1.000
_cell.angle_alpha   90.00
_cell.angle_beta   90.00
_cell.angle_gamma   90.00
#
_symmetry.space_group_name_H-M   'P 1'
#
loop_
_entity.id
_entity.type
_entity.pdbx_description
1 polymer ?
#
loop_
_entity_poly.entity_id
_entity_poly.type
_entity_poly.pdbx_seq_one_letter_code
_entity_poly.pdbx_strand_id
1 'polypeptide(L)'
;IAAIAQVELKTKPADQDLGTIVIAEGSTIKEHAPTATPNGTSISVKNLFFNVPARRNFLKSDAIEFGHIEEEFFRIVLIHNEINFSLYHNGKLLYQLTESNFKQRIINTMGSHFKEKLYPVEQDTDTIKISGFIAKPENAKKKKSEQYLFINNRYVRHYLLAHAVESAYKDLIPEGYKPAFFLKIEVDPATIDVNISPTKI
;
A
#
# COMPACT_ATOMS: atom_id res chain seq x y z
N ILE A 1 -16.31 1.27 7.03
CA ILE A 1 -16.04 -0.06 7.61
C ILE A 1 -17.09 -0.38 8.68
N ALA A 2 -17.34 0.48 9.64
CA ALA A 2 -18.27 0.24 10.76
C ALA A 2 -19.71 -0.13 10.34
N ALA A 3 -20.14 0.23 9.13
CA ALA A 3 -21.45 -0.17 8.59
C ALA A 3 -21.58 -1.69 8.35
N ILE A 4 -20.45 -2.38 8.14
CA ILE A 4 -20.42 -3.78 7.72
C ILE A 4 -19.53 -4.66 8.61
N ALA A 5 -19.05 -4.12 9.72
CA ALA A 5 -18.18 -4.80 10.65
C ALA A 5 -18.43 -4.32 12.08
N GLN A 6 -17.90 -5.05 13.04
CA GLN A 6 -17.75 -4.59 14.42
C GLN A 6 -16.39 -3.90 14.55
N VAL A 7 -16.40 -2.64 14.96
CA VAL A 7 -15.18 -1.81 15.08
C VAL A 7 -15.01 -1.35 16.51
N GLU A 8 -13.83 -1.59 17.06
CA GLU A 8 -13.36 -1.03 18.32
C GLU A 8 -12.17 -0.10 18.03
N LEU A 9 -12.28 1.15 18.39
CA LEU A 9 -11.20 2.14 18.30
C LEU A 9 -10.85 2.61 19.70
N LYS A 10 -9.56 2.57 20.05
CA LYS A 10 -9.00 3.18 21.25
C LYS A 10 -7.92 4.15 20.84
N THR A 11 -7.98 5.36 21.36
CA THR A 11 -6.99 6.38 21.02
C THR A 11 -6.68 7.25 22.24
N LYS A 12 -5.40 7.60 22.40
CA LYS A 12 -4.92 8.50 23.45
C LYS A 12 -3.77 9.35 22.90
N PRO A 13 -3.87 10.69 22.91
CA PRO A 13 -2.73 11.56 22.70
C PRO A 13 -1.78 11.53 23.90
N ALA A 14 -0.51 11.91 23.66
CA ALA A 14 0.54 11.77 24.67
C ALA A 14 0.38 12.72 25.89
N ASP A 15 -0.32 13.83 25.70
CA ASP A 15 -0.58 14.89 26.68
C ASP A 15 -1.83 14.69 27.53
N GLN A 16 -2.52 13.54 27.41
CA GLN A 16 -3.71 13.22 28.18
C GLN A 16 -3.52 11.96 29.06
N ASP A 17 -4.12 11.95 30.23
CA ASP A 17 -4.08 10.81 31.16
C ASP A 17 -4.99 9.67 30.70
N LEU A 18 -6.16 10.00 30.18
CA LEU A 18 -7.13 9.05 29.65
C LEU A 18 -7.29 9.20 28.14
N GLY A 19 -7.47 8.08 27.49
CA GLY A 19 -7.88 8.02 26.09
C GLY A 19 -9.39 7.87 25.94
N THR A 20 -9.80 7.65 24.71
CA THR A 20 -11.21 7.42 24.35
C THR A 20 -11.36 6.06 23.69
N ILE A 21 -12.39 5.33 24.07
CA ILE A 21 -12.88 4.14 23.35
C ILE A 21 -14.14 4.50 22.56
N VAL A 22 -14.20 4.00 21.32
CA VAL A 22 -15.42 4.02 20.50
C VAL A 22 -15.66 2.61 19.98
N ILE A 23 -16.85 2.07 20.28
CA ILE A 23 -17.32 0.79 19.73
C ILE A 23 -18.49 1.06 18.79
N ALA A 24 -18.38 0.60 17.54
CA ALA A 24 -19.42 0.76 16.54
C ALA A 24 -19.73 -0.58 15.86
N GLU A 25 -21.02 -0.82 15.60
CA GLU A 25 -21.51 -2.02 14.94
C GLU A 25 -22.69 -1.67 14.03
N GLY A 26 -22.61 -2.08 12.75
CA GLY A 26 -23.67 -1.83 11.76
C GLY A 26 -24.06 -0.35 11.66
N SER A 27 -23.10 0.57 11.64
CA SER A 27 -23.26 2.04 11.65
C SER A 27 -23.80 2.64 12.96
N THR A 28 -24.04 1.85 14.00
CA THR A 28 -24.48 2.35 15.29
C THR A 28 -23.32 2.41 16.27
N ILE A 29 -23.13 3.56 16.92
CA ILE A 29 -22.18 3.69 18.04
C ILE A 29 -22.82 3.02 19.26
N LYS A 30 -22.16 1.99 19.78
CA LYS A 30 -22.56 1.23 20.96
C LYS A 30 -21.96 1.81 22.23
N GLU A 31 -20.75 2.34 22.14
CA GLU A 31 -20.03 2.91 23.27
C GLU A 31 -19.17 4.09 22.80
N HIS A 32 -19.11 5.11 23.61
CA HIS A 32 -18.18 6.24 23.49
C HIS A 32 -17.87 6.72 24.93
N ALA A 33 -16.69 6.37 25.44
CA ALA A 33 -16.32 6.60 26.82
C ALA A 33 -14.82 6.88 27.00
N PRO A 34 -14.41 7.53 28.10
CA PRO A 34 -13.02 7.55 28.52
C PRO A 34 -12.51 6.15 28.85
N THR A 35 -11.25 5.86 28.51
CA THR A 35 -10.63 4.55 28.80
C THR A 35 -9.13 4.69 29.07
N ALA A 36 -8.60 3.79 29.90
CA ALA A 36 -7.16 3.65 30.06
C ALA A 36 -6.61 2.88 28.85
N THR A 37 -5.73 3.51 28.08
CA THR A 37 -5.08 2.91 26.92
C THR A 37 -3.68 3.52 26.72
N PRO A 38 -2.72 2.81 26.11
CA PRO A 38 -1.44 3.38 25.73
C PRO A 38 -1.59 4.58 24.77
N ASN A 39 -0.56 5.42 24.71
CA ASN A 39 -0.51 6.51 23.72
C ASN A 39 -0.57 5.92 22.29
N GLY A 40 -1.28 6.63 21.41
CA GLY A 40 -1.47 6.21 20.02
C GLY A 40 -2.91 5.75 19.75
N THR A 41 -3.09 5.06 18.62
CA THR A 41 -4.41 4.60 18.17
C THR A 41 -4.38 3.11 17.86
N SER A 42 -5.34 2.39 18.41
CA SER A 42 -5.61 0.97 18.11
C SER A 42 -6.98 0.85 17.46
N ILE A 43 -7.06 0.17 16.34
CA ILE A 43 -8.31 -0.09 15.63
C ILE A 43 -8.44 -1.59 15.42
N SER A 44 -9.51 -2.18 15.94
CA SER A 44 -9.87 -3.58 15.70
C SER A 44 -11.10 -3.65 14.81
N VAL A 45 -11.02 -4.39 13.71
CA VAL A 45 -12.14 -4.69 12.82
C VAL A 45 -12.45 -6.17 12.93
N LYS A 46 -13.64 -6.52 13.42
CA LYS A 46 -14.05 -7.90 13.65
C LYS A 46 -15.32 -8.22 12.87
N ASN A 47 -15.52 -9.49 12.55
CA ASN A 47 -16.72 -10.00 11.89
C ASN A 47 -17.11 -9.21 10.63
N LEU A 48 -16.12 -8.95 9.76
CA LEU A 48 -16.35 -8.25 8.48
C LEU A 48 -17.49 -8.93 7.70
N PHE A 49 -18.43 -8.12 7.20
CA PHE A 49 -19.64 -8.54 6.48
C PHE A 49 -20.64 -9.35 7.33
N PHE A 50 -20.65 -9.22 8.67
CA PHE A 50 -21.55 -9.95 9.54
C PHE A 50 -23.04 -9.71 9.19
N ASN A 51 -23.38 -8.51 8.74
CA ASN A 51 -24.73 -8.10 8.36
C ASN A 51 -24.96 -8.03 6.82
N VAL A 52 -24.01 -8.52 6.03
CA VAL A 52 -24.09 -8.54 4.56
C VAL A 52 -23.69 -9.93 4.03
N PRO A 53 -24.55 -10.96 4.23
CA PRO A 53 -24.20 -12.35 3.89
C PRO A 53 -23.76 -12.56 2.46
N ALA A 54 -24.37 -11.85 1.49
CA ALA A 54 -23.97 -11.93 0.09
C ALA A 54 -22.48 -11.56 -0.10
N ARG A 55 -22.01 -10.46 0.50
CA ARG A 55 -20.60 -10.07 0.41
C ARG A 55 -19.67 -11.06 1.11
N ARG A 56 -20.11 -11.60 2.25
CA ARG A 56 -19.34 -12.62 2.98
C ARG A 56 -19.12 -13.87 2.11
N ASN A 57 -20.14 -14.30 1.38
CA ASN A 57 -20.06 -15.46 0.48
C ASN A 57 -19.15 -15.23 -0.75
N PHE A 58 -18.84 -13.98 -1.10
CA PHE A 58 -17.91 -13.65 -2.18
C PHE A 58 -16.43 -13.66 -1.74
N LEU A 59 -16.14 -13.69 -0.44
CA LEU A 59 -14.76 -13.83 0.04
C LEU A 59 -14.18 -15.13 -0.50
N LYS A 60 -12.93 -15.04 -0.93
CA LYS A 60 -12.15 -16.19 -1.41
C LYS A 60 -11.54 -16.95 -0.23
N SER A 61 -10.63 -17.86 -0.49
CA SER A 61 -9.88 -18.53 0.57
C SER A 61 -9.02 -17.53 1.34
N ASP A 62 -8.75 -17.81 2.61
CA ASP A 62 -7.92 -16.95 3.49
C ASP A 62 -6.57 -16.60 2.85
N ALA A 63 -5.97 -17.53 2.12
CA ALA A 63 -4.70 -17.31 1.42
C ALA A 63 -4.83 -16.26 0.29
N ILE A 64 -5.95 -16.25 -0.44
CA ILE A 64 -6.19 -15.28 -1.51
C ILE A 64 -6.49 -13.90 -0.90
N GLU A 65 -7.35 -13.85 0.12
CA GLU A 65 -7.68 -12.59 0.79
C GLU A 65 -6.44 -11.99 1.49
N PHE A 66 -5.61 -12.84 2.10
CA PHE A 66 -4.36 -12.38 2.69
C PHE A 66 -3.40 -11.81 1.63
N GLY A 67 -3.34 -12.43 0.45
CA GLY A 67 -2.56 -11.89 -0.68
C GLY A 67 -3.03 -10.49 -1.11
N HIS A 68 -4.33 -10.20 -1.06
CA HIS A 68 -4.85 -8.85 -1.31
C HIS A 68 -4.45 -7.86 -0.20
N ILE A 69 -4.51 -8.29 1.07
CA ILE A 69 -4.06 -7.47 2.21
C ILE A 69 -2.56 -7.15 2.09
N GLU A 70 -1.75 -8.14 1.74
CA GLU A 70 -0.31 -7.97 1.55
C GLU A 70 -0.01 -7.00 0.38
N GLU A 71 -0.75 -7.08 -0.72
CA GLU A 71 -0.61 -6.15 -1.84
C GLU A 71 -0.94 -4.70 -1.42
N GLU A 72 -2.01 -4.47 -0.65
CA GLU A 72 -2.32 -3.14 -0.11
C GLU A 72 -1.26 -2.66 0.89
N PHE A 73 -0.74 -3.56 1.74
CA PHE A 73 0.35 -3.25 2.64
C PHE A 73 1.59 -2.79 1.87
N PHE A 74 1.97 -3.46 0.79
CA PHE A 74 3.11 -3.05 -0.04
C PHE A 74 2.93 -1.68 -0.67
N ARG A 75 1.74 -1.34 -1.14
CA ARG A 75 1.42 -0.01 -1.69
C ARG A 75 1.67 1.12 -0.69
N ILE A 76 1.40 0.86 0.59
CA ILE A 76 1.58 1.83 1.67
C ILE A 76 3.05 1.89 2.12
N VAL A 77 3.65 0.75 2.45
CA VAL A 77 5.00 0.74 3.05
C VAL A 77 6.10 1.17 2.09
N LEU A 78 5.91 0.99 0.79
CA LEU A 78 6.87 1.42 -0.22
C LEU A 78 6.98 2.94 -0.28
N ILE A 79 5.86 3.65 -0.26
CA ILE A 79 5.88 5.11 -0.39
C ILE A 79 6.24 5.79 0.93
N HIS A 80 5.86 5.20 2.07
CA HIS A 80 6.15 5.71 3.41
C HIS A 80 7.39 5.04 4.02
N ASN A 81 8.52 5.22 3.35
CA ASN A 81 9.77 4.60 3.77
C ASN A 81 10.39 5.23 5.04
N GLU A 82 9.90 6.38 5.47
CA GLU A 82 10.22 7.08 6.72
C GLU A 82 9.50 6.50 7.94
N ILE A 83 8.49 5.63 7.76
CA ILE A 83 7.69 5.06 8.85
C ILE A 83 8.13 3.60 9.11
N ASN A 84 8.14 3.22 10.39
CA ASN A 84 8.33 1.83 10.79
C ASN A 84 7.01 1.06 10.66
N PHE A 85 7.06 -0.13 10.04
CA PHE A 85 5.89 -0.98 9.87
C PHE A 85 6.16 -2.40 10.37
N SER A 86 5.14 -3.02 10.95
CA SER A 86 5.13 -4.46 11.24
C SER A 86 3.82 -5.08 10.75
N LEU A 87 3.91 -6.20 10.05
CA LEU A 87 2.74 -6.99 9.64
C LEU A 87 2.79 -8.36 10.29
N TYR A 88 1.72 -8.69 11.00
CA TYR A 88 1.51 -10.00 11.61
C TYR A 88 0.35 -10.71 10.92
N HIS A 89 0.49 -12.01 10.72
CA HIS A 89 -0.58 -12.89 10.26
C HIS A 89 -0.69 -14.10 11.19
N ASN A 90 -1.86 -14.28 11.79
CA ASN A 90 -2.12 -15.37 12.76
C ASN A 90 -1.06 -15.42 13.87
N GLY A 91 -0.70 -14.25 14.43
CA GLY A 91 0.29 -14.13 15.49
C GLY A 91 1.76 -14.24 15.05
N LYS A 92 2.04 -14.59 13.77
CA LYS A 92 3.40 -14.67 13.23
C LYS A 92 3.79 -13.36 12.59
N LEU A 93 4.95 -12.83 12.96
CA LEU A 93 5.56 -11.67 12.31
C LEU A 93 6.00 -12.04 10.89
N LEU A 94 5.48 -11.35 9.88
CA LEU A 94 5.85 -11.54 8.48
C LEU A 94 6.80 -10.47 7.98
N TYR A 95 6.53 -9.21 8.32
CA TYR A 95 7.36 -8.06 7.93
C TYR A 95 7.69 -7.22 9.14
N GLN A 96 8.95 -6.84 9.25
CA GLN A 96 9.48 -5.84 10.17
C GLN A 96 10.29 -4.84 9.33
N LEU A 97 9.70 -3.69 9.03
CA LEU A 97 10.29 -2.68 8.17
C LEU A 97 10.60 -1.45 9.01
N THR A 98 11.90 -1.18 9.20
CA THR A 98 12.37 0.04 9.86
C THR A 98 12.47 1.18 8.86
N GLU A 99 12.50 2.42 9.33
CA GLU A 99 12.83 3.59 8.52
C GLU A 99 14.08 3.33 7.67
N SER A 100 14.05 3.74 6.42
CA SER A 100 15.13 3.52 5.47
C SER A 100 14.98 4.41 4.24
N ASN A 101 16.00 4.45 3.36
CA ASN A 101 15.85 5.04 2.06
C ASN A 101 14.95 4.17 1.14
N PHE A 102 14.46 4.76 0.05
CA PHE A 102 13.49 4.10 -0.83
C PHE A 102 14.04 2.79 -1.43
N LYS A 103 15.31 2.75 -1.85
CA LYS A 103 15.94 1.51 -2.37
C LYS A 103 15.95 0.40 -1.33
N GLN A 104 16.36 0.72 -0.11
CA GLN A 104 16.40 -0.26 0.97
C GLN A 104 15.01 -0.73 1.35
N ARG A 105 14.00 0.16 1.34
CA ARG A 105 12.60 -0.19 1.56
C ARG A 105 12.10 -1.18 0.50
N ILE A 106 12.40 -0.97 -0.77
CA ILE A 106 12.06 -1.92 -1.84
C ILE A 106 12.70 -3.29 -1.57
N ILE A 107 13.99 -3.32 -1.22
CA ILE A 107 14.71 -4.57 -0.94
C ILE A 107 14.11 -5.30 0.27
N ASN A 108 13.82 -4.59 1.35
CA ASN A 108 13.27 -5.17 2.58
C ASN A 108 11.83 -5.69 2.40
N THR A 109 11.07 -5.09 1.47
CA THR A 109 9.67 -5.45 1.19
C THR A 109 9.57 -6.53 0.13
N MET A 110 10.28 -6.37 -1.00
CA MET A 110 10.15 -7.23 -2.18
C MET A 110 11.17 -8.35 -2.23
N GLY A 111 12.20 -8.29 -1.38
CA GLY A 111 13.22 -9.32 -1.25
C GLY A 111 14.61 -8.88 -1.69
N SER A 112 15.61 -9.54 -1.09
CA SER A 112 17.03 -9.24 -1.27
C SER A 112 17.53 -9.41 -2.72
N HIS A 113 16.80 -10.16 -3.53
CA HIS A 113 17.13 -10.34 -4.95
C HIS A 113 17.06 -9.05 -5.77
N PHE A 114 16.41 -7.98 -5.25
CA PHE A 114 16.40 -6.66 -5.88
C PHE A 114 17.67 -5.84 -5.63
N LYS A 115 18.54 -6.24 -4.70
CA LYS A 115 19.71 -5.46 -4.27
C LYS A 115 20.57 -4.96 -5.43
N GLU A 116 20.85 -5.82 -6.41
CA GLU A 116 21.74 -5.55 -7.55
C GLU A 116 20.99 -5.32 -8.88
N LYS A 117 19.65 -5.40 -8.85
CA LYS A 117 18.82 -5.36 -10.05
C LYS A 117 18.24 -3.99 -10.35
N LEU A 118 18.31 -3.06 -9.40
CA LEU A 118 17.66 -1.76 -9.47
C LEU A 118 18.63 -0.67 -9.92
N TYR A 119 18.25 0.04 -10.98
CA TYR A 119 18.88 1.28 -11.43
C TYR A 119 18.07 2.48 -11.00
N PRO A 120 18.72 3.53 -10.50
CA PRO A 120 18.03 4.77 -10.17
C PRO A 120 17.57 5.48 -11.44
N VAL A 121 16.41 6.11 -11.36
CA VAL A 121 15.87 7.02 -12.36
C VAL A 121 15.57 8.33 -11.67
N GLU A 122 16.05 9.41 -12.24
CA GLU A 122 15.74 10.77 -11.79
C GLU A 122 15.62 11.68 -13.01
N GLN A 123 14.51 12.40 -13.09
CA GLN A 123 14.25 13.42 -14.10
C GLN A 123 13.46 14.54 -13.42
N ASP A 124 13.97 15.74 -13.55
CA ASP A 124 13.32 16.94 -13.02
C ASP A 124 13.07 17.90 -14.20
N THR A 125 11.83 18.37 -14.31
CA THR A 125 11.39 19.36 -15.30
C THR A 125 10.56 20.42 -14.58
N ASP A 126 10.25 21.51 -15.23
CA ASP A 126 9.44 22.62 -14.66
C ASP A 126 8.03 22.15 -14.19
N THR A 127 7.53 21.03 -14.70
CA THR A 127 6.15 20.58 -14.45
C THR A 127 6.04 19.23 -13.78
N ILE A 128 7.06 18.36 -13.95
CA ILE A 128 7.02 16.98 -13.48
C ILE A 128 8.39 16.58 -12.94
N LYS A 129 8.40 15.99 -11.75
CA LYS A 129 9.59 15.34 -11.21
C LYS A 129 9.34 13.83 -11.12
N ILE A 130 10.24 13.06 -11.73
CA ILE A 130 10.21 11.59 -11.71
C ILE A 130 11.43 11.13 -10.93
N SER A 131 11.22 10.21 -9.98
CA SER A 131 12.32 9.58 -9.25
C SER A 131 11.97 8.13 -8.93
N GLY A 132 12.98 7.32 -8.63
CA GLY A 132 12.77 5.94 -8.21
C GLY A 132 13.75 4.96 -8.83
N PHE A 133 13.25 3.76 -9.10
CA PHE A 133 14.09 2.65 -9.56
C PHE A 133 13.38 1.83 -10.63
N ILE A 134 14.16 1.39 -11.61
CA ILE A 134 13.75 0.43 -12.65
C ILE A 134 14.65 -0.81 -12.56
N ALA A 135 14.12 -1.97 -12.93
CA ALA A 135 14.92 -3.19 -12.99
C ALA A 135 15.67 -3.30 -14.31
N LYS A 136 16.82 -3.99 -14.29
CA LYS A 136 17.55 -4.35 -15.53
C LYS A 136 16.67 -5.19 -16.46
N PRO A 137 16.82 -5.06 -17.79
CA PRO A 137 16.06 -5.84 -18.78
C PRO A 137 16.10 -7.36 -18.54
N GLU A 138 17.28 -7.89 -18.18
CA GLU A 138 17.49 -9.32 -17.88
C GLU A 138 16.64 -9.86 -16.72
N ASN A 139 16.05 -8.97 -15.91
CA ASN A 139 15.19 -9.32 -14.78
C ASN A 139 13.70 -9.22 -15.10
N ALA A 140 13.32 -8.93 -16.33
CA ALA A 140 11.94 -8.90 -16.76
C ALA A 140 11.28 -10.29 -16.61
N LYS A 141 9.99 -10.32 -16.27
CA LYS A 141 9.24 -11.54 -16.01
C LYS A 141 8.09 -11.71 -17.00
N LYS A 142 7.84 -12.95 -17.43
CA LYS A 142 6.71 -13.28 -18.32
C LYS A 142 5.35 -13.17 -17.60
N LYS A 143 5.33 -13.37 -16.29
CA LYS A 143 4.12 -13.29 -15.46
C LYS A 143 4.11 -11.99 -14.66
N LYS A 144 3.41 -11.98 -13.53
CA LYS A 144 3.30 -10.83 -12.63
C LYS A 144 4.70 -10.26 -12.33
N SER A 145 4.92 -9.01 -12.69
CA SER A 145 6.11 -8.23 -12.36
C SER A 145 5.74 -7.16 -11.32
N GLU A 146 6.69 -6.77 -10.52
CA GLU A 146 6.52 -5.75 -9.48
C GLU A 146 6.51 -4.36 -10.13
N GLN A 147 5.32 -3.82 -10.35
CA GLN A 147 5.11 -2.52 -11.00
C GLN A 147 4.38 -1.58 -10.04
N TYR A 148 5.15 -0.67 -9.45
CA TYR A 148 4.64 0.30 -8.48
C TYR A 148 4.86 1.72 -9.00
N LEU A 149 3.75 2.44 -9.16
CA LEU A 149 3.72 3.83 -9.57
C LEU A 149 3.02 4.66 -8.50
N PHE A 150 3.66 5.74 -8.09
CA PHE A 150 3.11 6.67 -7.10
C PHE A 150 3.05 8.06 -7.70
N ILE A 151 1.90 8.72 -7.57
CA ILE A 151 1.72 10.12 -7.94
C ILE A 151 1.40 10.88 -6.66
N ASN A 152 2.21 11.90 -6.34
CA ASN A 152 2.07 12.69 -5.11
C ASN A 152 1.84 11.79 -3.87
N ASN A 153 2.69 10.79 -3.69
CA ASN A 153 2.67 9.80 -2.61
C ASN A 153 1.42 8.88 -2.56
N ARG A 154 0.64 8.79 -3.64
CA ARG A 154 -0.47 7.86 -3.74
C ARG A 154 -0.16 6.79 -4.78
N TYR A 155 -0.37 5.51 -4.44
CA TYR A 155 -0.30 4.43 -5.41
C TYR A 155 -1.36 4.63 -6.49
N VAL A 156 -0.93 4.50 -7.75
CA VAL A 156 -1.81 4.63 -8.91
C VAL A 156 -1.58 3.44 -9.85
N ARG A 157 -2.68 2.81 -10.23
CA ARG A 157 -2.67 1.82 -11.31
C ARG A 157 -3.18 2.49 -12.59
N HIS A 158 -2.26 2.92 -13.43
CA HIS A 158 -2.61 3.63 -14.66
C HIS A 158 -1.98 2.95 -15.88
N TYR A 159 -2.83 2.39 -16.73
CA TYR A 159 -2.41 1.60 -17.88
C TYR A 159 -1.44 2.36 -18.81
N LEU A 160 -1.76 3.60 -19.18
CA LEU A 160 -0.92 4.37 -20.10
C LEU A 160 0.48 4.66 -19.53
N LEU A 161 0.57 4.96 -18.24
CA LEU A 161 1.87 5.21 -17.59
C LEU A 161 2.69 3.93 -17.49
N ALA A 162 2.07 2.82 -17.10
CA ALA A 162 2.74 1.53 -17.08
C ALA A 162 3.20 1.13 -18.49
N HIS A 163 2.35 1.34 -19.51
CA HIS A 163 2.68 1.07 -20.91
C HIS A 163 3.82 1.96 -21.42
N ALA A 164 3.89 3.22 -21.01
CA ALA A 164 5.01 4.10 -21.38
C ALA A 164 6.35 3.57 -20.86
N VAL A 165 6.38 3.09 -19.59
CA VAL A 165 7.56 2.43 -19.03
C VAL A 165 7.88 1.12 -19.78
N GLU A 166 6.88 0.27 -20.01
CA GLU A 166 7.04 -0.99 -20.76
C GLU A 166 7.56 -0.74 -22.19
N SER A 167 7.11 0.33 -22.84
CA SER A 167 7.54 0.69 -24.19
C SER A 167 9.02 1.05 -24.27
N ALA A 168 9.59 1.64 -23.22
CA ALA A 168 11.02 1.91 -23.13
C ALA A 168 11.88 0.63 -23.08
N TYR A 169 11.27 -0.51 -22.76
CA TYR A 169 11.93 -1.82 -22.74
C TYR A 169 11.68 -2.67 -23.98
N LYS A 170 10.88 -2.18 -24.96
CA LYS A 170 10.38 -2.97 -26.10
C LYS A 170 11.46 -3.79 -26.81
N ASP A 171 12.61 -3.17 -27.07
CA ASP A 171 13.72 -3.81 -27.82
C ASP A 171 14.77 -4.44 -26.87
N LEU A 172 14.56 -4.39 -25.56
CA LEU A 172 15.49 -4.85 -24.54
C LEU A 172 15.04 -6.14 -23.85
N ILE A 173 13.76 -6.49 -23.94
CA ILE A 173 13.17 -7.67 -23.28
C ILE A 173 12.36 -8.49 -24.29
N PRO A 174 12.21 -9.81 -24.07
CA PRO A 174 11.39 -10.66 -24.93
C PRO A 174 9.91 -10.21 -24.92
N GLU A 175 9.23 -10.44 -26.04
CA GLU A 175 7.80 -10.16 -26.16
C GLU A 175 6.97 -10.85 -25.06
N GLY A 176 6.03 -10.12 -24.48
CA GLY A 176 5.18 -10.59 -23.37
C GLY A 176 5.86 -10.59 -21.99
N TYR A 177 7.12 -10.18 -21.90
CA TYR A 177 7.78 -9.95 -20.62
C TYR A 177 7.52 -8.53 -20.12
N LYS A 178 7.56 -8.34 -18.79
CA LYS A 178 7.31 -7.06 -18.13
C LYS A 178 8.44 -6.70 -17.19
N PRO A 179 8.95 -5.46 -17.26
CA PRO A 179 9.96 -4.98 -16.33
C PRO A 179 9.35 -4.73 -14.95
N ALA A 180 10.16 -4.85 -13.90
CA ALA A 180 9.79 -4.32 -12.59
C ALA A 180 10.22 -2.85 -12.49
N PHE A 181 9.39 -2.03 -11.85
CA PHE A 181 9.70 -0.64 -11.57
C PHE A 181 9.00 -0.14 -10.29
N PHE A 182 9.62 0.85 -9.67
CA PHE A 182 9.17 1.53 -8.47
C PHE A 182 9.40 3.02 -8.68
N LEU A 183 8.41 3.72 -9.20
CA LEU A 183 8.52 5.10 -9.65
C LEU A 183 7.63 6.02 -8.83
N LYS A 184 8.18 7.18 -8.50
CA LYS A 184 7.50 8.30 -7.87
C LYS A 184 7.40 9.43 -8.89
N ILE A 185 6.23 9.98 -9.07
CA ILE A 185 5.95 11.14 -9.92
C ILE A 185 5.38 12.23 -9.02
N GLU A 186 6.02 13.38 -9.02
CA GLU A 186 5.53 14.57 -8.35
C GLU A 186 5.06 15.54 -9.42
N VAL A 187 3.83 16.04 -9.27
CA VAL A 187 3.20 17.00 -10.16
C VAL A 187 2.42 18.03 -9.32
N ASP A 188 2.19 19.21 -9.88
CA ASP A 188 1.33 20.19 -9.23
C ASP A 188 -0.07 19.58 -9.00
N PRO A 189 -0.55 19.48 -7.74
CA PRO A 189 -1.87 18.96 -7.44
C PRO A 189 -3.02 19.66 -8.19
N ALA A 190 -2.85 20.94 -8.56
CA ALA A 190 -3.83 21.68 -9.33
C ALA A 190 -3.99 21.19 -10.78
N THR A 191 -3.02 20.44 -11.29
CA THR A 191 -3.02 19.91 -12.67
C THR A 191 -3.61 18.51 -12.78
N ILE A 192 -3.89 17.86 -11.65
CA ILE A 192 -4.46 16.50 -11.62
C ILE A 192 -5.86 16.50 -11.03
N ASP A 193 -6.78 15.81 -11.70
CA ASP A 193 -8.07 15.47 -11.11
C ASP A 193 -7.89 14.33 -10.10
N VAL A 194 -7.91 14.68 -8.80
CA VAL A 194 -7.78 13.73 -7.69
C VAL A 194 -9.06 12.88 -7.51
N ASN A 195 -10.15 13.25 -8.15
CA ASN A 195 -11.49 12.65 -8.00
C ASN A 195 -11.72 11.47 -8.95
N ILE A 196 -10.66 10.77 -9.35
CA ILE A 196 -10.81 9.48 -10.02
C ILE A 196 -11.44 8.53 -9.01
N SER A 197 -12.63 8.05 -9.34
CA SER A 197 -13.44 7.12 -8.55
C SER A 197 -12.59 6.06 -7.83
N PRO A 198 -12.74 5.86 -6.51
CA PRO A 198 -11.99 4.86 -5.76
C PRO A 198 -12.20 3.42 -6.26
N THR A 199 -13.11 3.21 -7.19
CA THR A 199 -13.42 1.91 -7.82
C THR A 199 -12.76 1.72 -9.19
N LYS A 200 -12.05 2.72 -9.71
CA LYS A 200 -11.27 2.61 -10.97
C LYS A 200 -9.77 2.55 -10.67
N ILE A 201 -9.39 1.55 -9.90
CA ILE A 201 -8.01 1.11 -9.75
C ILE A 201 -7.73 0.02 -10.77
#